data_d34c060bbb7dd360234a49e2db1ca93c
#
_entry.id   d34c060bbb7dd360234a49e2db1ca93c
#
_cell.length_a   1.000
_cell.length_b   1.000
_cell.length_c   1.000
_cell.angle_alpha   90.00
_cell.angle_beta   90.00
_cell.angle_gamma   90.00
#
_symmetry.space_group_name_H-M   'P 1'
#
loop_
_entity.id
_entity.type
_entity.pdbx_description
1 polymer ?
#
loop_
_entity_poly.entity_id
_entity_poly.type
_entity_poly.pdbx_seq_one_letter_code
_entity_poly.pdbx_strand_id
1 'polypeptide(L)'
;MFDSKVYNLKMDKAIEVFSKELSSLRTGRANAAMLDLVKVDVYGQLMPINQIGSITTPEPRMINIQVWDQNNVSLVDAAIKKSELGLNPQIDGQLIRMPVPELNEERRIELKKLIKSMGEKCKISIRNIRRDANEELKKLLKSKEIGEDEEKSFEKNVQTITDKHIQTVDDKISSKEKEIMTI
;
A
#
# COMPACT_ATOMS: atom_id res chain seq x y z
N MET A 1 -7.31 23.99 21.51
CA MET A 1 -7.76 24.51 20.19
C MET A 1 -7.82 23.37 19.21
N PHE A 2 -8.94 23.12 18.55
CA PHE A 2 -9.08 22.03 17.58
C PHE A 2 -8.22 22.28 16.33
N ASP A 3 -7.46 21.28 15.91
CA ASP A 3 -6.63 21.35 14.70
C ASP A 3 -7.03 20.26 13.70
N SER A 4 -7.80 20.65 12.70
CA SER A 4 -8.23 19.75 11.62
C SER A 4 -7.08 19.18 10.78
N LYS A 5 -5.90 19.83 10.79
CA LYS A 5 -4.71 19.34 10.06
C LYS A 5 -4.20 18.04 10.63
N VAL A 6 -4.31 17.85 11.94
CA VAL A 6 -3.88 16.60 12.60
C VAL A 6 -4.70 15.41 12.08
N TYR A 7 -6.01 15.60 11.92
CA TYR A 7 -6.91 14.56 11.41
C TYR A 7 -6.73 14.33 9.91
N ASN A 8 -6.48 15.40 9.15
CA ASN A 8 -6.10 15.28 7.73
C ASN A 8 -4.84 14.42 7.57
N LEU A 9 -3.78 14.68 8.35
CA LEU A 9 -2.54 13.90 8.32
C LEU A 9 -2.75 12.43 8.72
N LYS A 10 -3.65 12.14 9.67
CA LYS A 10 -3.99 10.75 10.03
C LYS A 10 -4.69 10.04 8.88
N MET A 11 -5.59 10.71 8.16
CA MET A 11 -6.27 10.16 6.99
C MET A 11 -5.31 9.96 5.82
N ASP A 12 -4.39 10.90 5.58
CA ASP A 12 -3.32 10.77 4.57
C ASP A 12 -2.45 9.54 4.83
N LYS A 13 -2.04 9.30 6.10
CA LYS A 13 -1.29 8.10 6.48
C LYS A 13 -2.06 6.81 6.22
N ALA A 14 -3.38 6.79 6.49
CA ALA A 14 -4.21 5.63 6.20
C ALA A 14 -4.24 5.32 4.69
N ILE A 15 -4.32 6.34 3.84
CA ILE A 15 -4.26 6.20 2.37
C ILE A 15 -2.85 5.78 1.92
N GLU A 16 -1.80 6.28 2.57
CA GLU A 16 -0.42 5.88 2.24
C GLU A 16 -0.20 4.38 2.48
N VAL A 17 -0.63 3.87 3.64
CA VAL A 17 -0.58 2.44 3.95
C VAL A 17 -1.36 1.63 2.91
N PHE A 18 -2.60 2.03 2.63
CA PHE A 18 -3.42 1.39 1.61
C PHE A 18 -2.76 1.41 0.21
N SER A 19 -2.11 2.51 -0.16
CA SER A 19 -1.40 2.62 -1.44
C SER A 19 -0.21 1.67 -1.52
N LYS A 20 0.55 1.51 -0.42
CA LYS A 20 1.65 0.54 -0.33
C LYS A 20 1.14 -0.90 -0.48
N GLU A 21 0.07 -1.24 0.23
CA GLU A 21 -0.57 -2.55 0.13
C GLU A 21 -1.07 -2.84 -1.31
N LEU A 22 -1.71 -1.87 -1.97
CA LEU A 22 -2.13 -2.01 -3.38
C LEU A 22 -0.95 -2.20 -4.33
N SER A 23 0.16 -1.50 -4.09
CA SER A 23 1.37 -1.59 -4.93
C SER A 23 2.06 -2.93 -4.81
N SER A 24 1.98 -3.56 -3.64
CA SER A 24 2.56 -4.89 -3.40
C SER A 24 1.75 -6.04 -4.02
N LEU A 25 0.51 -5.80 -4.45
CA LEU A 25 -0.30 -6.83 -5.09
C LEU A 25 0.25 -7.19 -6.47
N ARG A 26 0.40 -8.50 -6.71
CA ARG A 26 0.78 -9.03 -8.02
C ARG A 26 -0.38 -8.89 -8.99
N THR A 27 -0.26 -7.97 -9.94
CA THR A 27 -1.29 -7.64 -10.92
C THR A 27 -0.99 -8.16 -12.35
N GLY A 28 -0.04 -9.09 -12.48
CA GLY A 28 0.40 -9.60 -13.79
C GLY A 28 1.41 -8.70 -14.52
N ARG A 29 1.64 -7.47 -14.02
CA ARG A 29 2.76 -6.61 -14.44
C ARG A 29 3.89 -6.66 -13.43
N ALA A 30 5.10 -6.59 -13.95
CA ALA A 30 6.29 -6.43 -13.14
C ALA A 30 6.30 -5.05 -12.49
N ASN A 31 6.40 -5.03 -11.17
CA ASN A 31 6.53 -3.79 -10.39
C ASN A 31 7.56 -4.03 -9.28
N ALA A 32 8.55 -3.14 -9.19
CA ALA A 32 9.57 -3.21 -8.14
C ALA A 32 8.97 -3.22 -6.72
N ALA A 33 7.84 -2.51 -6.52
CA ALA A 33 7.14 -2.47 -5.23
C ALA A 33 6.60 -3.83 -4.75
N MET A 34 6.50 -4.84 -5.62
CA MET A 34 6.14 -6.21 -5.21
C MET A 34 7.19 -6.82 -4.28
N LEU A 35 8.43 -6.36 -4.36
CA LEU A 35 9.56 -6.87 -3.58
C LEU A 35 9.80 -6.06 -2.30
N ASP A 36 9.12 -4.95 -2.08
CA ASP A 36 9.31 -4.10 -0.90
C ASP A 36 8.97 -4.81 0.42
N LEU A 37 8.07 -5.80 0.36
CA LEU A 37 7.70 -6.62 1.51
C LEU A 37 8.63 -7.80 1.76
N VAL A 38 9.47 -8.14 0.78
CA VAL A 38 10.41 -9.27 0.89
C VAL A 38 11.64 -8.81 1.66
N LYS A 39 11.87 -9.44 2.79
CA LYS A 39 13.07 -9.22 3.62
C LYS A 39 14.00 -10.39 3.49
N VAL A 40 15.27 -10.11 3.29
CA VAL A 40 16.35 -11.10 3.19
C VAL A 40 17.15 -11.06 4.48
N ASP A 41 17.42 -12.24 5.04
CA ASP A 41 18.31 -12.36 6.18
C ASP A 41 19.75 -12.35 5.69
N VAL A 42 20.47 -11.28 5.94
CA VAL A 42 21.88 -11.11 5.60
C VAL A 42 22.65 -10.97 6.90
N TYR A 43 23.46 -11.99 7.22
CA TYR A 43 24.26 -12.06 8.45
C TYR A 43 23.46 -11.82 9.76
N GLY A 44 22.22 -12.34 9.82
CA GLY A 44 21.36 -12.20 10.99
C GLY A 44 20.57 -10.88 11.05
N GLN A 45 20.63 -10.06 10.02
CA GLN A 45 19.84 -8.85 9.88
C GLN A 45 18.84 -8.94 8.73
N LEU A 46 17.57 -8.64 9.00
CA LEU A 46 16.53 -8.60 7.97
C LEU A 46 16.62 -7.27 7.21
N MET A 47 17.08 -7.36 5.96
CA MET A 47 17.25 -6.21 5.05
C MET A 47 16.26 -6.29 3.88
N PRO A 48 15.67 -5.19 3.44
CA PRO A 48 14.88 -5.17 2.22
C PRO A 48 15.79 -5.34 0.99
N ILE A 49 15.25 -5.92 -0.09
CA ILE A 49 16.03 -6.25 -1.30
C ILE A 49 16.67 -5.02 -1.94
N ASN A 50 16.05 -3.85 -1.86
CA ASN A 50 16.59 -2.59 -2.39
C ASN A 50 17.87 -2.10 -1.69
N GLN A 51 18.20 -2.66 -0.52
CA GLN A 51 19.48 -2.40 0.18
C GLN A 51 20.55 -3.43 -0.12
N ILE A 52 20.24 -4.47 -0.88
CA ILE A 52 21.15 -5.58 -1.22
C ILE A 52 21.45 -5.59 -2.71
N GLY A 53 20.57 -5.02 -3.51
CA GLY A 53 20.69 -4.98 -4.96
C GLY A 53 19.84 -3.90 -5.61
N SER A 54 20.03 -3.72 -6.90
CA SER A 54 19.24 -2.83 -7.74
C SER A 54 18.11 -3.60 -8.40
N ILE A 55 16.88 -3.11 -8.28
CA ILE A 55 15.68 -3.70 -8.87
C ILE A 55 15.33 -2.93 -10.14
N THR A 56 15.18 -3.63 -11.26
CA THR A 56 14.78 -3.06 -12.54
C THR A 56 13.66 -3.89 -13.19
N THR A 57 12.84 -3.24 -13.99
CA THR A 57 11.75 -3.87 -14.75
C THR A 57 11.96 -3.57 -16.24
N PRO A 58 12.86 -4.31 -16.92
CA PRO A 58 13.20 -4.04 -18.33
C PRO A 58 12.03 -4.34 -19.27
N GLU A 59 11.13 -5.21 -18.87
CA GLU A 59 9.96 -5.61 -19.63
C GLU A 59 8.71 -5.58 -18.73
N PRO A 60 7.50 -5.45 -19.30
CA PRO A 60 6.26 -5.38 -18.54
C PRO A 60 5.97 -6.56 -17.59
N ARG A 61 6.64 -7.71 -17.83
CA ARG A 61 6.48 -8.94 -17.05
C ARG A 61 7.80 -9.54 -16.60
N MET A 62 8.86 -8.76 -16.54
CA MET A 62 10.16 -9.21 -16.07
C MET A 62 10.68 -8.29 -14.97
N ILE A 63 11.03 -8.85 -13.84
CA ILE A 63 11.76 -8.15 -12.79
C ILE A 63 13.18 -8.69 -12.76
N ASN A 64 14.14 -7.80 -12.78
CA ASN A 64 15.55 -8.12 -12.64
C ASN A 64 16.06 -7.53 -11.33
N ILE A 65 16.79 -8.34 -10.56
CA ILE A 65 17.51 -7.89 -9.37
C ILE A 65 19.00 -8.10 -9.65
N GLN A 66 19.76 -7.00 -9.68
CA GLN A 66 21.21 -7.03 -9.73
C GLN A 66 21.72 -6.98 -8.28
N VAL A 67 22.12 -8.12 -7.75
CA VAL A 67 22.66 -8.23 -6.39
C VAL A 67 24.12 -7.74 -6.38
N TRP A 68 24.48 -6.89 -5.43
CA TRP A 68 25.82 -6.30 -5.37
C TRP A 68 26.90 -7.29 -4.91
N ASP A 69 26.53 -8.19 -3.99
CA ASP A 69 27.44 -9.21 -3.47
C ASP A 69 26.98 -10.60 -3.90
N GLN A 70 27.88 -11.32 -4.58
CA GLN A 70 27.62 -12.67 -5.09
C GLN A 70 27.22 -13.66 -3.98
N ASN A 71 27.73 -13.45 -2.76
CA ASN A 71 27.39 -14.31 -1.62
C ASN A 71 25.93 -14.18 -1.19
N ASN A 72 25.30 -13.04 -1.46
CA ASN A 72 23.92 -12.77 -1.09
C ASN A 72 22.89 -13.27 -2.13
N VAL A 73 23.32 -13.67 -3.32
CA VAL A 73 22.42 -14.12 -4.41
C VAL A 73 21.55 -15.29 -3.95
N SER A 74 22.15 -16.29 -3.30
CA SER A 74 21.43 -17.46 -2.79
C SER A 74 20.44 -17.10 -1.67
N LEU A 75 20.77 -16.13 -0.85
CA LEU A 75 19.90 -15.64 0.23
C LEU A 75 18.69 -14.89 -0.32
N VAL A 76 18.91 -14.06 -1.34
CA VAL A 76 17.83 -13.35 -2.06
C VAL A 76 16.90 -14.33 -2.77
N ASP A 77 17.46 -15.33 -3.48
CA ASP A 77 16.70 -16.39 -4.14
C ASP A 77 15.82 -17.16 -3.15
N ALA A 78 16.40 -17.60 -2.02
CA ALA A 78 15.68 -18.30 -0.97
C ALA A 78 14.55 -17.45 -0.36
N ALA A 79 14.81 -16.17 -0.10
CA ALA A 79 13.81 -15.25 0.44
C ALA A 79 12.64 -15.03 -0.53
N ILE A 80 12.91 -14.91 -1.83
CA ILE A 80 11.87 -14.77 -2.86
C ILE A 80 11.05 -16.04 -2.98
N LYS A 81 11.67 -17.21 -3.00
CA LYS A 81 10.96 -18.51 -3.04
C LYS A 81 10.09 -18.76 -1.82
N LYS A 82 10.54 -18.31 -0.66
CA LYS A 82 9.78 -18.38 0.61
C LYS A 82 8.63 -17.37 0.66
N SER A 83 8.69 -16.30 -0.12
CA SER A 83 7.62 -15.32 -0.18
C SER A 83 6.39 -15.90 -0.89
N GLU A 84 5.19 -15.48 -0.45
CA GLU A 84 3.93 -15.93 -1.06
C GLU A 84 3.64 -15.29 -2.44
N LEU A 85 4.63 -14.63 -3.03
CA LEU A 85 4.50 -13.96 -4.34
C LEU A 85 4.34 -14.93 -5.50
N GLY A 86 4.73 -16.22 -5.32
CA GLY A 86 4.63 -17.25 -6.36
C GLY A 86 5.50 -16.94 -7.60
N LEU A 87 6.63 -16.27 -7.39
CA LEU A 87 7.60 -15.96 -8.42
C LEU A 87 8.69 -17.01 -8.43
N ASN A 88 9.14 -17.39 -9.63
CA ASN A 88 10.24 -18.34 -9.83
C ASN A 88 11.51 -17.58 -10.25
N PRO A 89 12.40 -17.25 -9.32
CA PRO A 89 13.66 -16.58 -9.66
C PRO A 89 14.60 -17.52 -10.44
N GLN A 90 15.23 -16.94 -11.45
CA GLN A 90 16.29 -17.60 -12.25
C GLN A 90 17.58 -16.83 -12.01
N ILE A 91 18.61 -17.54 -11.53
CA ILE A 91 19.92 -16.96 -11.21
C ILE A 91 20.80 -17.00 -12.45
N ASP A 92 21.36 -15.84 -12.82
CA ASP A 92 22.34 -15.66 -13.87
C ASP A 92 23.52 -14.85 -13.32
N GLY A 93 24.46 -15.52 -12.68
CA GLY A 93 25.56 -14.89 -11.93
C GLY A 93 25.06 -14.06 -10.74
N GLN A 94 25.23 -12.74 -10.79
CA GLN A 94 24.71 -11.79 -9.80
C GLN A 94 23.34 -11.21 -10.18
N LEU A 95 22.83 -11.57 -11.36
CA LEU A 95 21.53 -11.14 -11.85
C LEU A 95 20.49 -12.21 -11.54
N ILE A 96 19.41 -11.83 -10.87
CA ILE A 96 18.24 -12.68 -10.65
C ILE A 96 17.12 -12.17 -11.56
N ARG A 97 16.68 -13.03 -12.48
CA ARG A 97 15.57 -12.76 -13.39
C ARG A 97 14.30 -13.40 -12.86
N MET A 98 13.23 -12.65 -12.78
CA MET A 98 11.94 -13.15 -12.31
C MET A 98 10.86 -12.86 -13.33
N PRO A 99 10.41 -13.86 -14.10
CA PRO A 99 9.24 -13.72 -14.94
C PRO A 99 7.99 -13.64 -14.06
N VAL A 100 7.14 -12.65 -14.32
CA VAL A 100 5.83 -12.50 -13.69
C VAL A 100 4.80 -13.21 -14.56
N PRO A 101 4.22 -14.34 -14.12
CA PRO A 101 3.23 -15.08 -14.92
C PRO A 101 1.94 -14.26 -15.10
N GLU A 102 1.22 -14.53 -16.18
CA GLU A 102 -0.10 -13.95 -16.43
C GLU A 102 -1.11 -14.33 -15.35
N LEU A 103 -2.09 -13.45 -15.17
CA LEU A 103 -3.23 -13.75 -14.32
C LEU A 103 -4.28 -14.51 -15.14
N ASN A 104 -4.74 -15.66 -14.64
CA ASN A 104 -5.95 -16.29 -15.15
C ASN A 104 -7.20 -15.52 -14.68
N GLU A 105 -8.36 -15.79 -15.31
CA GLU A 105 -9.61 -15.08 -14.98
C GLU A 105 -10.02 -15.25 -13.52
N GLU A 106 -9.87 -16.44 -12.96
CA GLU A 106 -10.19 -16.72 -11.56
C GLU A 106 -9.37 -15.83 -10.62
N ARG A 107 -8.07 -15.73 -10.87
CA ARG A 107 -7.18 -14.89 -10.07
C ARG A 107 -7.48 -13.41 -10.20
N ARG A 108 -7.90 -12.94 -11.37
CA ARG A 108 -8.37 -11.56 -11.57
C ARG A 108 -9.61 -11.26 -10.72
N ILE A 109 -10.56 -12.19 -10.66
CA ILE A 109 -11.78 -12.04 -9.84
C ILE A 109 -11.43 -12.02 -8.34
N GLU A 110 -10.54 -12.91 -7.89
CA GLU A 110 -10.07 -12.93 -6.50
C GLU A 110 -9.37 -11.62 -6.13
N LEU A 111 -8.44 -11.13 -6.97
CA LEU A 111 -7.75 -9.87 -6.74
C LEU A 111 -8.72 -8.69 -6.67
N LYS A 112 -9.73 -8.65 -7.53
CA LYS A 112 -10.76 -7.61 -7.50
C LYS A 112 -11.52 -7.60 -6.17
N LYS A 113 -11.90 -8.79 -5.64
CA LYS A 113 -12.52 -8.93 -4.32
C LYS A 113 -11.59 -8.47 -3.21
N LEU A 114 -10.31 -8.86 -3.28
CA LEU A 114 -9.30 -8.48 -2.32
C LEU A 114 -9.09 -6.97 -2.28
N ILE A 115 -8.95 -6.31 -3.44
CA ILE A 115 -8.78 -4.85 -3.55
C ILE A 115 -9.97 -4.12 -2.93
N LYS A 116 -11.20 -4.56 -3.21
CA LYS A 116 -12.40 -3.98 -2.59
C LYS A 116 -12.40 -4.14 -1.08
N SER A 117 -12.03 -5.32 -0.57
CA SER A 117 -11.92 -5.56 0.86
C SER A 117 -10.88 -4.67 1.54
N MET A 118 -9.70 -4.49 0.92
CA MET A 118 -8.65 -3.60 1.41
C MET A 118 -9.12 -2.14 1.39
N GLY A 119 -9.80 -1.71 0.34
CA GLY A 119 -10.40 -0.38 0.25
C GLY A 119 -11.43 -0.12 1.32
N GLU A 120 -12.32 -1.08 1.61
CA GLU A 120 -13.29 -0.93 2.70
C GLU A 120 -12.62 -0.84 4.08
N LYS A 121 -11.56 -1.60 4.33
CA LYS A 121 -10.76 -1.46 5.56
C LYS A 121 -10.19 -0.05 5.71
N CYS A 122 -9.65 0.52 4.62
CA CYS A 122 -9.13 1.89 4.62
C CYS A 122 -10.25 2.91 4.88
N LYS A 123 -11.42 2.77 4.24
CA LYS A 123 -12.58 3.65 4.48
C LYS A 123 -13.10 3.56 5.92
N ILE A 124 -13.10 2.37 6.53
CA ILE A 124 -13.45 2.20 7.94
C ILE A 124 -12.46 2.96 8.83
N SER A 125 -11.16 2.89 8.55
CA SER A 125 -10.15 3.64 9.27
C SER A 125 -10.38 5.16 9.16
N ILE A 126 -10.66 5.66 7.96
CA ILE A 126 -10.98 7.08 7.73
C ILE A 126 -12.24 7.50 8.49
N ARG A 127 -13.29 6.68 8.49
CA ARG A 127 -14.53 6.95 9.24
C ARG A 127 -14.29 6.97 10.76
N ASN A 128 -13.41 6.11 11.27
CA ASN A 128 -13.03 6.11 12.68
C ASN A 128 -12.28 7.40 13.05
N ILE A 129 -11.32 7.83 12.22
CA ILE A 129 -10.60 9.10 12.43
C ILE A 129 -11.58 10.29 12.44
N ARG A 130 -12.59 10.31 11.55
CA ARG A 130 -13.66 11.31 11.59
C ARG A 130 -14.44 11.25 12.89
N ARG A 131 -14.78 10.05 13.39
CA ARG A 131 -15.50 9.88 14.65
C ARG A 131 -14.70 10.44 15.81
N ASP A 132 -13.41 10.14 15.86
CA ASP A 132 -12.50 10.67 16.90
C ASP A 132 -12.45 12.21 16.86
N ALA A 133 -12.41 12.81 15.67
CA ALA A 133 -12.44 14.26 15.50
C ALA A 133 -13.75 14.87 16.05
N ASN A 134 -14.88 14.26 15.72
CA ASN A 134 -16.19 14.75 16.20
C ASN A 134 -16.36 14.55 17.72
N GLU A 135 -15.76 13.49 18.30
CA GLU A 135 -15.75 13.30 19.75
C GLU A 135 -14.91 14.38 20.45
N GLU A 136 -13.76 14.75 19.87
CA GLU A 136 -12.94 15.85 20.39
C GLU A 136 -13.70 17.17 20.33
N LEU A 137 -14.37 17.50 19.21
CA LEU A 137 -15.20 18.70 19.07
C LEU A 137 -16.30 18.77 20.14
N LYS A 138 -17.00 17.66 20.39
CA LYS A 138 -18.02 17.58 21.45
C LYS A 138 -17.45 17.80 22.86
N LYS A 139 -16.22 17.32 23.12
CA LYS A 139 -15.54 17.57 24.39
C LYS A 139 -15.22 19.06 24.57
N LEU A 140 -14.68 19.72 23.51
CA LEU A 140 -14.35 21.13 23.51
C LEU A 140 -15.61 22.02 23.68
N LEU A 141 -16.72 21.62 23.06
CA LEU A 141 -18.00 22.31 23.26
C LEU A 141 -18.50 22.19 24.72
N LYS A 142 -18.41 20.98 25.33
CA LYS A 142 -18.79 20.75 26.72
C LYS A 142 -17.94 21.54 27.70
N SER A 143 -16.62 21.66 27.42
CA SER A 143 -15.71 22.48 28.23
C SER A 143 -15.85 23.99 27.98
N LYS A 144 -16.73 24.39 27.04
CA LYS A 144 -16.95 25.79 26.62
C LYS A 144 -15.70 26.46 26.03
N GLU A 145 -14.78 25.66 25.48
CA GLU A 145 -13.60 26.16 24.79
C GLU A 145 -13.90 26.62 23.36
N ILE A 146 -14.98 26.11 22.78
CA ILE A 146 -15.50 26.50 21.46
C ILE A 146 -17.02 26.77 21.58
N GLY A 147 -17.54 27.63 20.70
CA GLY A 147 -18.98 27.90 20.56
C GLY A 147 -19.68 26.86 19.65
N GLU A 148 -21.02 26.84 19.71
CA GLU A 148 -21.83 25.94 18.86
C GLU A 148 -21.64 26.19 17.34
N ASP A 149 -21.46 27.46 16.95
CA ASP A 149 -21.25 27.82 15.55
C ASP A 149 -19.86 27.39 15.06
N GLU A 150 -18.87 27.47 15.94
CA GLU A 150 -17.50 26.97 15.64
C GLU A 150 -17.48 25.45 15.54
N GLU A 151 -18.17 24.74 16.45
CA GLU A 151 -18.29 23.28 16.38
C GLU A 151 -18.90 22.85 15.05
N LYS A 152 -20.02 23.44 14.64
CA LYS A 152 -20.68 23.13 13.35
C LYS A 152 -19.76 23.41 12.15
N SER A 153 -19.00 24.50 12.21
CA SER A 153 -18.03 24.84 11.15
C SER A 153 -16.91 23.82 11.06
N PHE A 154 -16.35 23.42 12.20
CA PHE A 154 -15.30 22.40 12.24
C PHE A 154 -15.82 21.00 11.82
N GLU A 155 -17.03 20.63 12.26
CA GLU A 155 -17.66 19.36 11.86
C GLU A 155 -17.86 19.29 10.34
N LYS A 156 -18.33 20.37 9.73
CA LYS A 156 -18.47 20.48 8.27
C LYS A 156 -17.12 20.37 7.55
N ASN A 157 -16.08 20.99 8.10
CA ASN A 157 -14.72 20.88 7.55
C ASN A 157 -14.19 19.45 7.63
N VAL A 158 -14.32 18.79 8.79
CA VAL A 158 -13.94 17.40 8.99
C VAL A 158 -14.69 16.47 8.04
N GLN A 159 -16.00 16.73 7.82
CA GLN A 159 -16.77 15.95 6.84
C GLN A 159 -16.24 16.15 5.42
N THR A 160 -15.96 17.36 5.01
CA THR A 160 -15.41 17.67 3.68
C THR A 160 -14.04 16.97 3.45
N ILE A 161 -13.18 17.01 4.46
CA ILE A 161 -11.88 16.30 4.42
C ILE A 161 -12.10 14.78 4.28
N THR A 162 -13.02 14.24 5.06
CA THR A 162 -13.36 12.80 5.03
C THR A 162 -13.87 12.37 3.66
N ASP A 163 -14.78 13.11 3.06
CA ASP A 163 -15.37 12.80 1.76
C ASP A 163 -14.33 12.82 0.66
N LYS A 164 -13.41 13.79 0.70
CA LYS A 164 -12.28 13.87 -0.23
C LYS A 164 -11.36 12.65 -0.12
N HIS A 165 -11.06 12.20 1.09
CA HIS A 165 -10.21 11.03 1.30
C HIS A 165 -10.90 9.73 0.88
N ILE A 166 -12.20 9.57 1.13
CA ILE A 166 -12.99 8.43 0.66
C ILE A 166 -12.99 8.40 -0.86
N GLN A 167 -13.20 9.54 -1.53
CA GLN A 167 -13.13 9.62 -2.99
C GLN A 167 -11.76 9.19 -3.52
N THR A 168 -10.68 9.64 -2.87
CA THR A 168 -9.31 9.22 -3.24
C THR A 168 -9.10 7.70 -3.12
N VAL A 169 -9.69 7.07 -2.11
CA VAL A 169 -9.66 5.60 -1.97
C VAL A 169 -10.41 4.93 -3.12
N ASP A 170 -11.60 5.42 -3.47
CA ASP A 170 -12.41 4.87 -4.56
C ASP A 170 -11.72 5.02 -5.92
N ASP A 171 -11.06 6.16 -6.17
CA ASP A 171 -10.29 6.39 -7.39
C ASP A 171 -9.11 5.42 -7.50
N LYS A 172 -8.41 5.16 -6.39
CA LYS A 172 -7.30 4.18 -6.35
C LYS A 172 -7.79 2.75 -6.60
N ILE A 173 -8.94 2.36 -6.03
CA ILE A 173 -9.57 1.06 -6.27
C ILE A 173 -9.90 0.92 -7.75
N SER A 174 -10.59 1.90 -8.33
CA SER A 174 -10.99 1.92 -9.75
C SER A 174 -9.78 1.85 -10.68
N SER A 175 -8.73 2.61 -10.39
CA SER A 175 -7.49 2.58 -11.16
C SER A 175 -6.83 1.21 -11.14
N LYS A 176 -6.76 0.60 -9.96
CA LYS A 176 -6.14 -0.73 -9.79
C LYS A 176 -6.98 -1.85 -10.42
N GLU A 177 -8.30 -1.77 -10.34
CA GLU A 177 -9.19 -2.70 -11.03
C GLU A 177 -9.00 -2.64 -12.56
N LYS A 178 -8.89 -1.43 -13.14
CA LYS A 178 -8.61 -1.25 -14.57
C LYS A 178 -7.26 -1.85 -14.95
N GLU A 179 -6.22 -1.62 -14.13
CA GLU A 179 -4.89 -2.20 -14.36
C GLU A 179 -4.95 -3.73 -14.47
N ILE A 180 -5.70 -4.41 -13.60
CA ILE A 180 -5.86 -5.88 -13.59
C ILE A 180 -6.63 -6.38 -14.80
N MET A 181 -7.57 -5.59 -15.33
CA MET A 181 -8.42 -5.99 -16.46
C MET A 181 -7.78 -5.74 -17.81
N THR A 182 -6.78 -4.83 -17.90
CA THR A 182 -6.18 -4.38 -19.16
C THR A 182 -4.97 -5.22 -19.60
N ILE A 183 -4.57 -6.21 -18.83
CA ILE A 183 -3.37 -7.04 -19.06
C ILE A 183 -3.78 -8.37 -19.70
#